data_97c575c52f2ede032d8472a6d38ac851
#
_entry.id   97c575c52f2ede032d8472a6d38ac851
#
_cell.length_a   1.000
_cell.length_b   1.000
_cell.length_c   1.000
_cell.angle_alpha   90.00
_cell.angle_beta   90.00
_cell.angle_gamma   90.00
#
_symmetry.space_group_name_H-M   'P 1'
#
loop_
_entity.id
_entity.type
_entity.pdbx_description
1 polymer ?
#
loop_
_entity_poly.entity_id
_entity_poly.type
_entity_poly.pdbx_seq_one_letter_code
_entity_poly.pdbx_strand_id
1 'polypeptide(L)'
;VRARQVSGRMFLTTMGPMHARVDGPTHGPAIVLIHGFAGSVHWFDRVVASLASDYRLIRVDLFGHGCTGGDRFLDANFQARAVIDILEALGLTDATIVGHSFGSDVALEAAESSSRITRVVLINQAPDLESGHFPAGNAVMTIRWFAQLARVCAVPALVSRIGHHAFADGFDARTGFNNPQQSFHDFTATSAAMYRTVLIDRRRRLQNKPLDSLVRTIDKPVTVIHGRGDKFYDWEPTLARYSTAGAHTVLIDNAGHSPNVEQPDEVSAVLRRASRA
;
A
#
# COMPACT_ATOMS: atom_id res chain seq x y z
N VAL A 1 16.48 -25.71 -6.66
CA VAL A 1 15.86 -24.43 -6.26
C VAL A 1 16.02 -24.35 -4.76
N ARG A 2 16.91 -23.49 -4.23
CA ARG A 2 17.01 -23.24 -2.78
C ARG A 2 15.70 -22.55 -2.38
N ALA A 3 14.95 -23.14 -1.46
CA ALA A 3 13.82 -22.48 -0.82
C ALA A 3 14.33 -21.15 -0.24
N ARG A 4 13.81 -20.02 -0.75
CA ARG A 4 14.09 -18.70 -0.18
C ARG A 4 13.51 -18.71 1.24
N GLN A 5 14.34 -18.39 2.22
CA GLN A 5 13.88 -18.22 3.59
C GLN A 5 12.97 -16.98 3.62
N VAL A 6 11.66 -17.22 3.68
CA VAL A 6 10.67 -16.15 3.80
C VAL A 6 10.72 -15.65 5.23
N SER A 7 11.17 -14.41 5.40
CA SER A 7 11.15 -13.77 6.72
C SER A 7 9.72 -13.26 7.02
N GLY A 8 9.17 -13.63 8.14
CA GLY A 8 7.80 -13.35 8.56
C GLY A 8 7.05 -14.63 8.93
N ARG A 9 5.77 -14.49 9.21
CA ARG A 9 4.90 -15.62 9.55
C ARG A 9 3.50 -15.42 9.01
N MET A 10 2.76 -16.53 8.87
CA MET A 10 1.34 -16.51 8.56
C MET A 10 0.55 -16.26 9.85
N PHE A 11 -0.34 -15.29 9.83
CA PHE A 11 -1.35 -15.07 10.86
C PHE A 11 -2.67 -15.66 10.37
N LEU A 12 -3.32 -16.45 11.21
CA LEU A 12 -4.65 -16.96 10.91
C LEU A 12 -5.66 -15.83 11.18
N THR A 13 -6.35 -15.40 10.11
CA THR A 13 -7.39 -14.37 10.16
C THR A 13 -8.75 -14.98 9.86
N THR A 14 -9.83 -14.25 10.10
CA THR A 14 -11.20 -14.67 9.74
C THR A 14 -11.39 -14.83 8.23
N MET A 15 -10.53 -14.17 7.42
CA MET A 15 -10.54 -14.27 5.94
C MET A 15 -9.59 -15.36 5.41
N GLY A 16 -8.77 -15.96 6.25
CA GLY A 16 -7.75 -16.93 5.90
C GLY A 16 -6.35 -16.53 6.37
N PRO A 17 -5.32 -17.33 6.08
CA PRO A 17 -3.96 -17.01 6.51
C PRO A 17 -3.41 -15.81 5.72
N MET A 18 -2.88 -14.80 6.43
CA MET A 18 -2.23 -13.61 5.89
C MET A 18 -0.79 -13.52 6.37
N HIS A 19 0.14 -13.33 5.45
CA HIS A 19 1.56 -13.15 5.77
C HIS A 19 1.81 -11.77 6.32
N ALA A 20 2.59 -11.70 7.40
CA ALA A 20 3.11 -10.44 7.91
C ALA A 20 4.52 -10.58 8.47
N ARG A 21 5.26 -9.46 8.45
CA ARG A 21 6.55 -9.30 9.11
C ARG A 21 6.38 -8.32 10.27
N VAL A 22 7.04 -8.63 11.38
CA VAL A 22 7.09 -7.75 12.55
C VAL A 22 8.54 -7.41 12.81
N ASP A 23 8.87 -6.14 12.72
CA ASP A 23 10.22 -5.61 12.91
C ASP A 23 10.23 -4.64 14.11
N GLY A 24 11.39 -4.43 14.73
CA GLY A 24 11.58 -3.49 15.83
C GLY A 24 11.15 -4.02 17.20
N PRO A 25 11.17 -3.14 18.24
CA PRO A 25 10.92 -3.52 19.63
C PRO A 25 9.46 -3.91 19.88
N THR A 26 9.23 -4.96 20.66
CA THR A 26 7.88 -5.49 20.96
C THR A 26 6.96 -4.45 21.62
N HIS A 27 7.51 -3.54 22.41
CA HIS A 27 6.76 -2.53 23.18
C HIS A 27 6.86 -1.11 22.59
N GLY A 28 7.44 -0.96 21.40
CA GLY A 28 7.46 0.33 20.70
C GLY A 28 6.08 0.74 20.19
N PRO A 29 5.85 2.05 19.90
CA PRO A 29 4.64 2.50 19.23
C PRO A 29 4.44 1.73 17.93
N ALA A 30 3.21 1.28 17.68
CA ALA A 30 2.93 0.39 16.56
C ALA A 30 2.63 1.18 15.26
N ILE A 31 3.28 0.79 14.16
CA ILE A 31 2.98 1.28 12.81
C ILE A 31 2.70 0.08 11.91
N VAL A 32 1.53 0.06 11.29
CA VAL A 32 1.12 -0.95 10.32
C VAL A 32 1.35 -0.41 8.92
N LEU A 33 2.08 -1.12 8.09
CA LEU A 33 2.50 -0.71 6.76
C LEU A 33 1.85 -1.61 5.70
N ILE A 34 1.02 -1.02 4.85
CA ILE A 34 0.22 -1.72 3.84
C ILE A 34 0.63 -1.26 2.44
N HIS A 35 1.16 -2.17 1.64
CA HIS A 35 1.61 -1.91 0.29
C HIS A 35 0.46 -1.67 -0.70
N GLY A 36 0.77 -1.12 -1.86
CA GLY A 36 -0.15 -0.92 -2.96
C GLY A 36 -0.34 -2.14 -3.87
N PHE A 37 -1.13 -1.95 -4.93
CA PHE A 37 -1.31 -2.95 -5.96
C PHE A 37 0.04 -3.36 -6.58
N ALA A 38 0.20 -4.65 -6.83
CA ALA A 38 1.43 -5.28 -7.33
C ALA A 38 2.67 -5.03 -6.44
N GLY A 39 2.45 -4.77 -5.15
CA GLY A 39 3.51 -4.64 -4.15
C GLY A 39 3.60 -5.84 -3.20
N SER A 40 4.45 -5.70 -2.18
CA SER A 40 4.61 -6.64 -1.08
C SER A 40 5.16 -5.93 0.16
N VAL A 41 5.40 -6.67 1.25
CA VAL A 41 6.08 -6.17 2.46
C VAL A 41 7.40 -5.47 2.18
N HIS A 42 8.04 -5.76 1.04
CA HIS A 42 9.34 -5.20 0.65
C HIS A 42 9.29 -3.74 0.18
N TRP A 43 8.11 -3.21 -0.12
CA TRP A 43 7.93 -1.80 -0.51
C TRP A 43 8.22 -0.82 0.63
N PHE A 44 8.34 -1.32 1.85
CA PHE A 44 8.68 -0.54 3.03
C PHE A 44 10.04 -0.90 3.64
N ASP A 45 10.88 -1.74 3.00
CA ASP A 45 12.15 -2.20 3.58
C ASP A 45 13.05 -1.04 4.03
N ARG A 46 13.13 0.05 3.24
CA ARG A 46 13.95 1.22 3.56
C ARG A 46 13.34 2.10 4.66
N VAL A 47 12.02 2.27 4.65
CA VAL A 47 11.30 2.97 5.73
C VAL A 47 11.48 2.21 7.05
N VAL A 48 11.40 0.87 7.00
CA VAL A 48 11.63 0.02 8.18
C VAL A 48 13.04 0.19 8.70
N ALA A 49 14.05 0.22 7.84
CA ALA A 49 15.45 0.43 8.26
C ALA A 49 15.64 1.72 9.07
N SER A 50 14.88 2.77 8.74
CA SER A 50 14.93 4.06 9.46
C SER A 50 14.12 4.08 10.76
N LEU A 51 13.10 3.21 10.93
CA LEU A 51 12.15 3.30 12.04
C LEU A 51 12.27 2.14 13.05
N ALA A 52 12.91 1.02 12.68
CA ALA A 52 12.89 -0.20 13.49
C ALA A 52 13.62 -0.10 14.84
N SER A 53 14.41 0.95 15.09
CA SER A 53 14.99 1.20 16.41
C SER A 53 13.96 1.64 17.46
N ASP A 54 12.91 2.36 17.02
CA ASP A 54 12.00 3.09 17.92
C ASP A 54 10.56 2.58 17.84
N TYR A 55 10.17 1.95 16.74
CA TYR A 55 8.79 1.56 16.44
C TYR A 55 8.65 0.06 16.25
N ARG A 56 7.52 -0.49 16.67
CA ARG A 56 7.07 -1.82 16.29
C ARG A 56 6.37 -1.75 14.94
N LEU A 57 7.00 -2.30 13.91
CA LEU A 57 6.56 -2.17 12.52
C LEU A 57 5.93 -3.48 12.05
N ILE A 58 4.69 -3.43 11.61
CA ILE A 58 3.93 -4.56 11.10
C ILE A 58 3.70 -4.35 9.60
N ARG A 59 4.35 -5.14 8.76
CA ARG A 59 4.17 -5.12 7.30
C ARG A 59 3.37 -6.32 6.87
N VAL A 60 2.34 -6.13 6.06
CA VAL A 60 1.46 -7.22 5.59
C VAL A 60 1.59 -7.42 4.09
N ASP A 61 1.54 -8.67 3.64
CA ASP A 61 1.24 -8.99 2.25
C ASP A 61 -0.29 -9.15 2.12
N LEU A 62 -0.93 -8.29 1.35
CA LEU A 62 -2.37 -8.36 1.12
C LEU A 62 -2.77 -9.65 0.38
N PHE A 63 -4.01 -10.11 0.52
CA PHE A 63 -4.54 -11.19 -0.33
C PHE A 63 -4.35 -10.85 -1.80
N GLY A 64 -3.95 -11.85 -2.57
CA GLY A 64 -3.58 -11.67 -3.97
C GLY A 64 -2.17 -11.17 -4.21
N HIS A 65 -1.34 -11.01 -3.16
CA HIS A 65 0.02 -10.49 -3.26
C HIS A 65 1.03 -11.29 -2.41
N GLY A 66 2.30 -11.13 -2.73
CA GLY A 66 3.42 -11.61 -1.94
C GLY A 66 3.28 -13.06 -1.47
N CYS A 67 3.58 -13.31 -0.20
CA CYS A 67 3.50 -14.63 0.41
C CYS A 67 2.09 -15.03 0.85
N THR A 68 1.14 -14.10 0.95
CA THR A 68 -0.27 -14.40 1.20
C THR A 68 -0.92 -15.04 -0.02
N GLY A 69 -0.70 -14.48 -1.22
CA GLY A 69 -1.27 -15.01 -2.46
C GLY A 69 -2.79 -15.07 -2.45
N GLY A 70 -3.34 -16.07 -3.17
CA GLY A 70 -4.78 -16.30 -3.25
C GLY A 70 -5.51 -15.40 -4.28
N ASP A 71 -6.81 -15.68 -4.47
CA ASP A 71 -7.66 -14.98 -5.43
C ASP A 71 -9.07 -14.66 -4.88
N ARG A 72 -9.20 -14.70 -3.53
CA ARG A 72 -10.42 -14.40 -2.78
C ARG A 72 -10.14 -13.27 -1.78
N PHE A 73 -11.20 -12.61 -1.33
CA PHE A 73 -11.13 -11.55 -0.31
C PHE A 73 -10.23 -10.36 -0.72
N LEU A 74 -10.24 -10.04 -2.01
CA LEU A 74 -9.32 -9.08 -2.63
C LEU A 74 -9.75 -7.62 -2.43
N ASP A 75 -11.03 -7.36 -2.13
CA ASP A 75 -11.52 -6.00 -1.92
C ASP A 75 -11.03 -5.41 -0.59
N ALA A 76 -10.96 -4.08 -0.53
CA ALA A 76 -10.36 -3.35 0.58
C ALA A 76 -10.98 -3.67 1.94
N ASN A 77 -12.30 -3.85 2.01
CA ASN A 77 -13.01 -4.19 3.25
C ASN A 77 -12.60 -5.56 3.82
N PHE A 78 -12.43 -6.58 2.97
CA PHE A 78 -11.95 -7.90 3.42
C PHE A 78 -10.47 -7.87 3.83
N GLN A 79 -9.65 -7.14 3.08
CA GLN A 79 -8.25 -6.90 3.42
C GLN A 79 -8.13 -6.20 4.77
N ALA A 80 -8.93 -5.15 5.00
CA ALA A 80 -9.00 -4.40 6.24
C ALA A 80 -9.36 -5.29 7.44
N ARG A 81 -10.36 -6.17 7.27
CA ARG A 81 -10.75 -7.12 8.32
C ARG A 81 -9.59 -8.04 8.72
N ALA A 82 -8.87 -8.59 7.74
CA ALA A 82 -7.71 -9.44 8.02
C ALA A 82 -6.56 -8.68 8.70
N VAL A 83 -6.33 -7.41 8.33
CA VAL A 83 -5.36 -6.54 9.02
C VAL A 83 -5.76 -6.32 10.48
N ILE A 84 -7.04 -6.05 10.75
CA ILE A 84 -7.56 -5.88 12.13
C ILE A 84 -7.33 -7.16 12.94
N ASP A 85 -7.61 -8.34 12.37
CA ASP A 85 -7.38 -9.62 13.04
C ASP A 85 -5.90 -9.82 13.42
N ILE A 86 -4.95 -9.34 12.58
CA ILE A 86 -3.51 -9.34 12.92
C ILE A 86 -3.23 -8.41 14.10
N LEU A 87 -3.82 -7.20 14.14
CA LEU A 87 -3.67 -6.29 15.27
C LEU A 87 -4.20 -6.91 16.57
N GLU A 88 -5.32 -7.61 16.51
CA GLU A 88 -5.90 -8.35 17.63
C GLU A 88 -4.95 -9.46 18.11
N ALA A 89 -4.47 -10.27 17.20
CA ALA A 89 -3.52 -11.36 17.51
C ALA A 89 -2.19 -10.87 18.09
N LEU A 90 -1.79 -9.62 17.80
CA LEU A 90 -0.60 -8.97 18.35
C LEU A 90 -0.87 -8.17 19.62
N GLY A 91 -2.14 -8.07 20.06
CA GLY A 91 -2.55 -7.32 21.25
C GLY A 91 -2.39 -5.80 21.11
N LEU A 92 -2.43 -5.27 19.86
CA LEU A 92 -2.26 -3.85 19.59
C LEU A 92 -3.58 -3.10 19.77
N THR A 93 -3.55 -1.97 20.47
CA THR A 93 -4.73 -1.13 20.79
C THR A 93 -4.55 0.34 20.44
N ASP A 94 -3.34 0.74 20.05
CA ASP A 94 -2.98 2.10 19.63
C ASP A 94 -1.98 1.99 18.46
N ALA A 95 -2.49 1.90 17.25
CA ALA A 95 -1.67 1.74 16.07
C ALA A 95 -1.86 2.90 15.08
N THR A 96 -0.76 3.38 14.51
CA THR A 96 -0.79 4.18 13.28
C THR A 96 -0.87 3.23 12.08
N ILE A 97 -1.86 3.40 11.22
CA ILE A 97 -1.96 2.63 9.98
C ILE A 97 -1.50 3.47 8.80
N VAL A 98 -0.66 2.88 7.96
CA VAL A 98 -0.07 3.52 6.78
C VAL A 98 -0.43 2.70 5.55
N GLY A 99 -1.07 3.31 4.58
CA GLY A 99 -1.39 2.67 3.31
C GLY A 99 -0.72 3.38 2.14
N HIS A 100 -0.11 2.62 1.23
CA HIS A 100 0.38 3.12 -0.04
C HIS A 100 -0.57 2.74 -1.17
N SER A 101 -0.98 3.69 -2.01
CA SER A 101 -1.86 3.45 -3.16
C SER A 101 -3.10 2.63 -2.75
N PHE A 102 -3.40 1.48 -3.34
CA PHE A 102 -4.51 0.60 -2.93
C PHE A 102 -4.48 0.24 -1.43
N GLY A 103 -3.29 0.18 -0.81
CA GLY A 103 -3.17 0.01 0.64
C GLY A 103 -3.81 1.14 1.45
N SER A 104 -3.95 2.35 0.87
CA SER A 104 -4.66 3.47 1.51
C SER A 104 -6.17 3.24 1.61
N ASP A 105 -6.77 2.58 0.60
CA ASP A 105 -8.15 2.13 0.66
C ASP A 105 -8.34 1.16 1.84
N VAL A 106 -7.42 0.19 1.97
CA VAL A 106 -7.43 -0.78 3.08
C VAL A 106 -7.24 -0.11 4.44
N ALA A 107 -6.31 0.85 4.52
CA ALA A 107 -6.02 1.58 5.75
C ALA A 107 -7.23 2.38 6.25
N LEU A 108 -7.95 3.07 5.36
CA LEU A 108 -9.15 3.83 5.72
C LEU A 108 -10.31 2.90 6.14
N GLU A 109 -10.57 1.82 5.41
CA GLU A 109 -11.60 0.82 5.79
C GLU A 109 -11.29 0.19 7.16
N ALA A 110 -10.00 -0.10 7.44
CA ALA A 110 -9.59 -0.63 8.74
C ALA A 110 -9.76 0.41 9.86
N ALA A 111 -9.41 1.67 9.60
CA ALA A 111 -9.54 2.75 10.57
C ALA A 111 -11.01 3.08 10.87
N GLU A 112 -11.92 3.02 9.88
CA GLU A 112 -13.35 3.17 10.09
C GLU A 112 -13.92 2.04 10.97
N SER A 113 -13.41 0.82 10.78
CA SER A 113 -13.95 -0.39 11.38
C SER A 113 -13.36 -0.77 12.74
N SER A 114 -12.29 -0.11 13.22
CA SER A 114 -11.59 -0.52 14.44
C SER A 114 -11.05 0.64 15.25
N SER A 115 -11.35 0.64 16.56
CA SER A 115 -10.77 1.57 17.53
C SER A 115 -9.30 1.29 17.86
N ARG A 116 -8.75 0.15 17.44
CA ARG A 116 -7.32 -0.20 17.61
C ARG A 116 -6.38 0.67 16.78
N ILE A 117 -6.92 1.31 15.74
CA ILE A 117 -6.24 2.24 14.87
C ILE A 117 -6.62 3.64 15.33
N THR A 118 -5.62 4.42 15.71
CA THR A 118 -5.82 5.76 16.27
C THR A 118 -5.36 6.86 15.33
N ARG A 119 -4.52 6.54 14.34
CA ARG A 119 -3.98 7.50 13.35
C ARG A 119 -3.85 6.84 11.98
N VAL A 120 -4.03 7.63 10.93
CA VAL A 120 -3.99 7.15 9.55
C VAL A 120 -3.00 7.97 8.72
N VAL A 121 -2.18 7.29 7.93
CA VAL A 121 -1.34 7.92 6.92
C VAL A 121 -1.61 7.30 5.55
N LEU A 122 -1.93 8.12 4.57
CA LEU A 122 -2.17 7.72 3.19
C LEU A 122 -1.00 8.18 2.32
N ILE A 123 -0.50 7.32 1.47
CA ILE A 123 0.60 7.63 0.56
C ILE A 123 0.13 7.44 -0.88
N ASN A 124 0.17 8.52 -1.67
CA ASN A 124 -0.13 8.54 -3.12
C ASN A 124 -1.42 7.79 -3.49
N GLN A 125 -2.53 8.23 -2.91
CA GLN A 125 -3.86 7.74 -3.25
C GLN A 125 -4.82 8.89 -3.42
N ALA A 126 -5.44 9.00 -4.60
CA ALA A 126 -6.50 9.97 -4.83
C ALA A 126 -7.83 9.52 -4.19
N PRO A 127 -8.73 10.45 -3.83
CA PRO A 127 -10.04 10.15 -3.26
C PRO A 127 -10.90 9.25 -4.13
N ASP A 128 -10.79 9.40 -5.45
CA ASP A 128 -11.44 8.60 -6.48
C ASP A 128 -10.56 8.49 -7.73
N LEU A 129 -11.14 8.15 -8.88
CA LEU A 129 -10.42 7.98 -10.14
C LEU A 129 -10.66 9.14 -11.13
N GLU A 130 -11.24 10.25 -10.72
CA GLU A 130 -11.50 11.40 -11.60
C GLU A 130 -10.21 12.07 -12.07
N SER A 131 -9.22 12.19 -11.16
CA SER A 131 -7.88 12.70 -11.46
C SER A 131 -6.88 11.59 -11.84
N GLY A 132 -7.38 10.40 -12.19
CA GLY A 132 -6.54 9.23 -12.46
C GLY A 132 -6.09 9.12 -13.91
N HIS A 133 -4.78 8.96 -14.13
CA HIS A 133 -4.15 8.72 -15.42
C HIS A 133 -3.61 7.29 -15.50
N PHE A 134 -4.40 6.39 -16.08
CA PHE A 134 -3.98 5.00 -16.20
C PHE A 134 -3.49 4.69 -17.61
N PRO A 135 -2.36 3.98 -17.77
CA PRO A 135 -1.84 3.61 -19.08
C PRO A 135 -2.89 2.89 -19.95
N ALA A 136 -2.92 3.23 -21.23
CA ALA A 136 -3.77 2.54 -22.20
C ALA A 136 -3.45 1.04 -22.23
N GLY A 137 -4.46 0.20 -22.35
CA GLY A 137 -4.29 -1.26 -22.37
C GLY A 137 -4.41 -1.95 -21.01
N ASN A 138 -4.43 -1.21 -19.87
CA ASN A 138 -4.65 -1.83 -18.56
C ASN A 138 -5.97 -2.62 -18.49
N ALA A 139 -6.98 -2.25 -19.28
CA ALA A 139 -8.26 -2.94 -19.33
C ALA A 139 -8.12 -4.43 -19.72
N VAL A 140 -7.17 -4.78 -20.60
CA VAL A 140 -6.96 -6.18 -21.01
C VAL A 140 -6.49 -7.05 -19.84
N MET A 141 -5.77 -6.48 -18.88
CA MET A 141 -5.34 -7.18 -17.67
C MET A 141 -6.51 -7.56 -16.74
N THR A 142 -7.70 -7.00 -16.93
CA THR A 142 -8.90 -7.43 -16.20
C THR A 142 -9.45 -8.77 -16.69
N ILE A 143 -9.00 -9.23 -17.86
CA ILE A 143 -9.31 -10.54 -18.41
C ILE A 143 -8.39 -11.56 -17.73
N ARG A 144 -8.93 -12.38 -16.85
CA ARG A 144 -8.17 -13.26 -15.95
C ARG A 144 -7.15 -14.15 -16.65
N TRP A 145 -7.54 -14.79 -17.76
CA TRP A 145 -6.61 -15.66 -18.48
C TRP A 145 -5.45 -14.89 -19.12
N PHE A 146 -5.71 -13.66 -19.61
CA PHE A 146 -4.68 -12.80 -20.19
C PHE A 146 -3.70 -12.34 -19.10
N ALA A 147 -4.20 -11.86 -17.95
CA ALA A 147 -3.36 -11.49 -16.82
C ALA A 147 -2.52 -12.66 -16.31
N GLN A 148 -3.10 -13.87 -16.28
CA GLN A 148 -2.36 -15.08 -15.90
C GLN A 148 -1.23 -15.38 -16.90
N LEU A 149 -1.50 -15.28 -18.21
CA LEU A 149 -0.50 -15.48 -19.25
C LEU A 149 0.61 -14.43 -19.16
N ALA A 150 0.25 -13.15 -18.99
CA ALA A 150 1.19 -12.05 -18.84
C ALA A 150 2.15 -12.26 -17.65
N ARG A 151 1.65 -12.78 -16.52
CA ARG A 151 2.47 -13.12 -15.35
C ARG A 151 3.45 -14.27 -15.62
N VAL A 152 2.98 -15.32 -16.27
CA VAL A 152 3.82 -16.51 -16.55
C VAL A 152 4.89 -16.20 -17.60
N CYS A 153 4.55 -15.39 -18.61
CA CYS A 153 5.45 -15.00 -19.68
C CYS A 153 6.26 -13.73 -19.36
N ALA A 154 6.12 -13.16 -18.15
CA ALA A 154 6.80 -11.93 -17.77
C ALA A 154 8.31 -12.11 -17.78
N VAL A 155 9.01 -11.09 -18.26
CA VAL A 155 10.47 -10.99 -18.17
C VAL A 155 10.85 -9.71 -17.42
N PRO A 156 11.97 -9.72 -16.63
CA PRO A 156 12.31 -8.60 -15.78
C PRO A 156 12.42 -7.25 -16.51
N ALA A 157 12.99 -7.21 -17.71
CA ALA A 157 13.15 -5.98 -18.48
C ALA A 157 11.79 -5.36 -18.88
N LEU A 158 10.80 -6.18 -19.26
CA LEU A 158 9.46 -5.69 -19.61
C LEU A 158 8.72 -5.17 -18.39
N VAL A 159 8.77 -5.89 -17.26
CA VAL A 159 8.15 -5.47 -16.01
C VAL A 159 8.77 -4.18 -15.49
N SER A 160 10.10 -4.05 -15.54
CA SER A 160 10.80 -2.81 -15.18
C SER A 160 10.36 -1.64 -16.05
N ARG A 161 10.20 -1.85 -17.37
CA ARG A 161 9.77 -0.81 -18.30
C ARG A 161 8.32 -0.35 -18.05
N ILE A 162 7.42 -1.27 -17.71
CA ILE A 162 6.03 -0.92 -17.38
C ILE A 162 5.97 -0.29 -15.99
N GLY A 163 6.71 -0.85 -15.05
CA GLY A 163 6.72 -0.42 -13.65
C GLY A 163 7.31 0.97 -13.42
N HIS A 164 8.04 1.55 -14.40
CA HIS A 164 8.60 2.89 -14.23
C HIS A 164 7.55 3.99 -14.03
N HIS A 165 6.28 3.75 -14.43
CA HIS A 165 5.19 4.68 -14.16
C HIS A 165 4.89 4.85 -12.65
N ALA A 166 5.29 3.88 -11.82
CA ALA A 166 5.14 3.96 -10.37
C ALA A 166 6.21 4.83 -9.69
N PHE A 167 7.11 5.46 -10.45
CA PHE A 167 8.22 6.25 -9.93
C PHE A 167 8.36 7.57 -10.69
N ALA A 168 9.03 8.54 -10.08
CA ALA A 168 9.39 9.81 -10.71
C ALA A 168 10.29 9.59 -11.93
N ASP A 169 10.34 10.60 -12.82
CA ASP A 169 11.24 10.56 -13.96
C ASP A 169 12.70 10.48 -13.50
N GLY A 170 13.47 9.59 -14.14
CA GLY A 170 14.88 9.36 -13.81
C GLY A 170 15.14 8.48 -12.59
N PHE A 171 14.13 8.06 -11.83
CA PHE A 171 14.35 7.13 -10.72
C PHE A 171 14.63 5.71 -11.22
N ASP A 172 15.73 5.13 -10.77
CA ASP A 172 16.04 3.72 -11.03
C ASP A 172 15.44 2.82 -9.94
N ALA A 173 14.30 2.21 -10.24
CA ALA A 173 13.59 1.34 -9.30
C ALA A 173 14.45 0.18 -8.76
N ARG A 174 15.52 -0.24 -9.48
CA ARG A 174 16.42 -1.29 -9.02
C ARG A 174 17.21 -0.87 -7.78
N THR A 175 17.46 0.44 -7.63
CA THR A 175 18.14 0.99 -6.45
C THR A 175 17.23 1.24 -5.28
N GLY A 176 15.92 1.31 -5.49
CA GLY A 176 14.89 1.55 -4.46
C GLY A 176 14.62 0.36 -3.56
N PHE A 177 14.96 -0.85 -3.99
CA PHE A 177 14.71 -2.09 -3.24
C PHE A 177 16.01 -2.78 -2.83
N ASN A 178 15.96 -3.56 -1.74
CA ASN A 178 17.06 -4.42 -1.33
C ASN A 178 17.34 -5.54 -2.36
N ASN A 179 16.31 -5.97 -3.10
CA ASN A 179 16.42 -6.86 -4.24
C ASN A 179 16.12 -6.06 -5.52
N PRO A 180 17.11 -5.87 -6.44
CA PRO A 180 16.89 -5.11 -7.67
C PRO A 180 15.78 -5.66 -8.59
N GLN A 181 15.38 -6.92 -8.39
CA GLN A 181 14.28 -7.55 -9.13
C GLN A 181 12.95 -7.58 -8.35
N GLN A 182 12.82 -6.82 -7.26
CA GLN A 182 11.64 -6.89 -6.41
C GLN A 182 10.35 -6.61 -7.18
N SER A 183 10.29 -5.57 -7.98
CA SER A 183 9.10 -5.25 -8.79
C SER A 183 8.69 -6.41 -9.72
N PHE A 184 9.65 -7.14 -10.27
CA PHE A 184 9.38 -8.33 -11.08
C PHE A 184 8.79 -9.47 -10.23
N HIS A 185 9.35 -9.71 -9.05
CA HIS A 185 8.84 -10.73 -8.15
C HIS A 185 7.42 -10.41 -7.69
N ASP A 186 7.15 -9.16 -7.34
CA ASP A 186 5.83 -8.70 -6.89
C ASP A 186 4.80 -8.78 -8.02
N PHE A 187 5.16 -8.35 -9.24
CA PHE A 187 4.30 -8.50 -10.41
C PHE A 187 3.91 -9.96 -10.65
N THR A 188 4.88 -10.88 -10.61
CA THR A 188 4.62 -12.32 -10.84
C THR A 188 3.88 -12.99 -9.69
N ALA A 189 4.01 -12.48 -8.45
CA ALA A 189 3.28 -12.96 -7.29
C ALA A 189 1.84 -12.42 -7.23
N THR A 190 1.55 -11.29 -7.87
CA THR A 190 0.22 -10.66 -7.84
C THR A 190 -0.82 -11.52 -8.54
N SER A 191 -1.94 -11.81 -7.89
CA SER A 191 -3.04 -12.58 -8.47
C SER A 191 -3.64 -11.91 -9.71
N ALA A 192 -3.92 -12.68 -10.74
CA ALA A 192 -4.62 -12.18 -11.93
C ALA A 192 -6.00 -11.56 -11.60
N ALA A 193 -6.65 -12.01 -10.54
CA ALA A 193 -7.93 -11.46 -10.10
C ALA A 193 -7.82 -10.04 -9.52
N MET A 194 -6.66 -9.66 -8.95
CA MET A 194 -6.44 -8.32 -8.39
C MET A 194 -6.58 -7.20 -9.44
N TYR A 195 -6.22 -7.46 -10.71
CA TYR A 195 -6.39 -6.46 -11.76
C TYR A 195 -7.85 -6.03 -11.91
N ARG A 196 -8.79 -6.98 -11.88
CA ARG A 196 -10.21 -6.67 -11.91
C ARG A 196 -10.64 -5.91 -10.66
N THR A 197 -10.21 -6.36 -9.48
CA THR A 197 -10.53 -5.70 -8.21
C THR A 197 -10.11 -4.23 -8.21
N VAL A 198 -8.86 -3.94 -8.63
CA VAL A 198 -8.32 -2.57 -8.59
C VAL A 198 -8.86 -1.70 -9.72
N LEU A 199 -8.97 -2.22 -10.95
CA LEU A 199 -9.31 -1.40 -12.12
C LEU A 199 -10.83 -1.26 -12.34
N ILE A 200 -11.64 -2.21 -11.88
CA ILE A 200 -13.10 -2.20 -12.10
C ILE A 200 -13.88 -2.08 -10.80
N ASP A 201 -13.70 -3.04 -9.87
CA ASP A 201 -14.56 -3.13 -8.70
C ASP A 201 -14.29 -1.96 -7.73
N ARG A 202 -13.03 -1.59 -7.54
CA ARG A 202 -12.62 -0.40 -6.80
C ARG A 202 -13.22 0.89 -7.39
N ARG A 203 -13.26 1.03 -8.72
CA ARG A 203 -13.86 2.20 -9.39
C ARG A 203 -15.32 2.38 -8.98
N ARG A 204 -16.11 1.29 -9.01
CA ARG A 204 -17.53 1.30 -8.60
C ARG A 204 -17.67 1.67 -7.13
N ARG A 205 -16.82 1.15 -6.27
CA ARG A 205 -16.84 1.46 -4.84
C ARG A 205 -16.58 2.95 -4.60
N LEU A 206 -15.54 3.52 -5.22
CA LEU A 206 -15.16 4.92 -5.04
C LEU A 206 -16.16 5.92 -5.66
N GLN A 207 -16.92 5.53 -6.68
CA GLN A 207 -18.03 6.36 -7.20
C GLN A 207 -19.13 6.57 -6.15
N ASN A 208 -19.36 5.58 -5.29
CA ASN A 208 -20.37 5.64 -4.24
C ASN A 208 -19.81 6.19 -2.92
N LYS A 209 -18.56 5.89 -2.59
CA LYS A 209 -17.89 6.27 -1.33
C LYS A 209 -16.45 6.67 -1.62
N PRO A 210 -16.18 7.91 -2.07
CA PRO A 210 -14.82 8.37 -2.29
C PRO A 210 -14.05 8.47 -0.96
N LEU A 211 -12.72 8.31 -1.00
CA LEU A 211 -11.91 8.19 0.21
C LEU A 211 -11.90 9.45 1.07
N ASP A 212 -12.02 10.64 0.47
CA ASP A 212 -12.13 11.89 1.22
C ASP A 212 -13.44 11.97 2.03
N SER A 213 -14.49 11.26 1.63
CA SER A 213 -15.70 11.13 2.45
C SER A 213 -15.46 10.33 3.72
N LEU A 214 -14.64 9.27 3.65
CA LEU A 214 -14.21 8.52 4.82
C LEU A 214 -13.34 9.38 5.75
N VAL A 215 -12.41 10.14 5.20
CA VAL A 215 -11.57 11.07 5.98
C VAL A 215 -12.43 12.07 6.78
N ARG A 216 -13.52 12.56 6.21
CA ARG A 216 -14.44 13.47 6.93
C ARG A 216 -15.19 12.82 8.09
N THR A 217 -15.42 11.52 8.02
CA THR A 217 -16.29 10.81 8.98
C THR A 217 -15.53 10.07 10.06
N ILE A 218 -14.27 9.66 9.81
CA ILE A 218 -13.46 9.03 10.85
C ILE A 218 -12.98 10.09 11.84
N ASP A 219 -13.24 9.85 13.13
CA ASP A 219 -12.76 10.71 14.23
C ASP A 219 -11.31 10.33 14.60
N LYS A 220 -10.39 10.52 13.65
CA LYS A 220 -8.97 10.17 13.79
C LYS A 220 -8.11 11.12 12.98
N PRO A 221 -6.92 11.50 13.46
CA PRO A 221 -5.97 12.26 12.67
C PRO A 221 -5.57 11.51 11.38
N VAL A 222 -5.68 12.20 10.25
CA VAL A 222 -5.27 11.68 8.94
C VAL A 222 -4.17 12.57 8.37
N THR A 223 -3.09 11.95 7.94
CA THR A 223 -2.03 12.60 7.15
C THR A 223 -1.98 12.00 5.75
N VAL A 224 -1.90 12.85 4.73
CA VAL A 224 -1.80 12.41 3.33
C VAL A 224 -0.46 12.88 2.76
N ILE A 225 0.35 11.93 2.33
CA ILE A 225 1.63 12.16 1.64
C ILE A 225 1.39 11.98 0.15
N HIS A 226 1.92 12.87 -0.68
CA HIS A 226 1.85 12.73 -2.12
C HIS A 226 3.18 13.13 -2.78
N GLY A 227 3.64 12.35 -3.74
CA GLY A 227 4.80 12.71 -4.56
C GLY A 227 4.39 13.64 -5.71
N ARG A 228 5.13 14.75 -5.90
CA ARG A 228 4.84 15.73 -6.95
C ARG A 228 4.86 15.14 -8.37
N GLY A 229 5.74 14.17 -8.60
CA GLY A 229 5.91 13.49 -9.89
C GLY A 229 5.02 12.26 -10.09
N ASP A 230 3.94 12.11 -9.33
CA ASP A 230 3.00 11.00 -9.52
C ASP A 230 2.39 11.05 -10.93
N LYS A 231 2.48 9.90 -11.64
CA LYS A 231 1.96 9.76 -13.00
C LYS A 231 0.58 9.11 -13.05
N PHE A 232 0.07 8.65 -11.89
CA PHE A 232 -1.25 8.05 -11.78
C PHE A 232 -2.30 9.04 -11.29
N TYR A 233 -1.92 10.01 -10.45
CA TYR A 233 -2.85 10.96 -9.84
C TYR A 233 -2.26 12.35 -9.78
N ASP A 234 -3.05 13.35 -10.17
CA ASP A 234 -2.68 14.76 -10.03
C ASP A 234 -2.63 15.15 -8.56
N TRP A 235 -1.48 15.61 -8.11
CA TRP A 235 -1.25 15.91 -6.69
C TRP A 235 -2.07 17.11 -6.19
N GLU A 236 -2.22 18.18 -7.01
CA GLU A 236 -2.91 19.39 -6.60
C GLU A 236 -4.38 19.15 -6.23
N PRO A 237 -5.24 18.60 -7.13
CA PRO A 237 -6.62 18.32 -6.78
C PRO A 237 -6.74 17.24 -5.70
N THR A 238 -5.83 16.26 -5.68
CA THR A 238 -5.81 15.20 -4.66
C THR A 238 -5.60 15.79 -3.27
N LEU A 239 -4.53 16.59 -3.07
CA LEU A 239 -4.23 17.18 -1.76
C LEU A 239 -5.27 18.24 -1.35
N ALA A 240 -5.78 19.03 -2.30
CA ALA A 240 -6.82 20.02 -2.03
C ALA A 240 -8.10 19.34 -1.47
N ARG A 241 -8.55 18.23 -2.06
CA ARG A 241 -9.72 17.49 -1.59
C ARG A 241 -9.52 16.90 -0.19
N TYR A 242 -8.37 16.29 0.07
CA TYR A 242 -8.06 15.74 1.39
C TYR A 242 -7.89 16.82 2.46
N SER A 243 -7.26 17.95 2.12
CA SER A 243 -7.17 19.10 3.03
C SER A 243 -8.56 19.63 3.39
N THR A 244 -9.46 19.76 2.41
CA THR A 244 -10.86 20.14 2.64
C THR A 244 -11.61 19.11 3.48
N ALA A 245 -11.20 17.84 3.43
CA ALA A 245 -11.75 16.78 4.27
C ALA A 245 -11.19 16.77 5.71
N GLY A 246 -10.23 17.64 6.04
CA GLY A 246 -9.62 17.77 7.37
C GLY A 246 -8.29 17.02 7.54
N ALA A 247 -7.73 16.43 6.48
CA ALA A 247 -6.43 15.79 6.56
C ALA A 247 -5.27 16.80 6.56
N HIS A 248 -4.21 16.47 7.30
CA HIS A 248 -2.90 17.11 7.12
C HIS A 248 -2.24 16.60 5.84
N THR A 249 -1.81 17.52 4.96
CA THR A 249 -1.24 17.16 3.66
C THR A 249 0.25 17.47 3.58
N VAL A 250 1.02 16.57 2.97
CA VAL A 250 2.47 16.69 2.76
C VAL A 250 2.80 16.35 1.32
N LEU A 251 3.46 17.26 0.62
CA LEU A 251 3.97 17.05 -0.73
C LEU A 251 5.47 16.75 -0.68
N ILE A 252 5.90 15.70 -1.38
CA ILE A 252 7.31 15.34 -1.54
C ILE A 252 7.73 15.65 -2.98
N ASP A 253 8.66 16.59 -3.14
CA ASP A 253 9.01 17.16 -4.46
C ASP A 253 9.69 16.17 -5.41
N ASN A 254 10.61 15.34 -4.89
CA ASN A 254 11.44 14.44 -5.69
C ASN A 254 10.92 12.99 -5.67
N ALA A 255 9.61 12.80 -5.65
CA ALA A 255 8.99 11.49 -5.66
C ALA A 255 7.83 11.41 -6.66
N GLY A 256 7.65 10.23 -7.23
CA GLY A 256 6.51 9.84 -8.04
C GLY A 256 5.40 9.19 -7.21
N HIS A 257 4.83 8.11 -7.75
CA HIS A 257 3.75 7.38 -7.08
C HIS A 257 4.19 6.60 -5.84
N SER A 258 5.50 6.40 -5.63
CA SER A 258 6.01 5.53 -4.57
C SER A 258 7.06 6.21 -3.66
N PRO A 259 6.70 7.32 -2.96
CA PRO A 259 7.63 8.03 -2.07
C PRO A 259 8.26 7.14 -1.00
N ASN A 260 7.55 6.13 -0.53
CA ASN A 260 8.07 5.14 0.42
C ASN A 260 9.26 4.31 -0.11
N VAL A 261 9.42 4.26 -1.43
CA VAL A 261 10.56 3.62 -2.12
C VAL A 261 11.58 4.66 -2.57
N GLU A 262 11.11 5.82 -3.08
CA GLU A 262 11.92 6.84 -3.71
C GLU A 262 12.58 7.77 -2.70
N GLN A 263 11.85 8.19 -1.67
CA GLN A 263 12.26 9.14 -0.62
C GLN A 263 11.94 8.58 0.78
N PRO A 264 12.50 7.41 1.15
CA PRO A 264 12.13 6.69 2.39
C PRO A 264 12.45 7.50 3.65
N ASP A 265 13.45 8.38 3.63
CA ASP A 265 13.82 9.20 4.78
C ASP A 265 12.80 10.32 5.01
N GLU A 266 12.31 10.96 3.94
CA GLU A 266 11.26 11.98 4.04
C GLU A 266 9.95 11.35 4.53
N VAL A 267 9.56 10.19 3.98
CA VAL A 267 8.39 9.44 4.45
C VAL A 267 8.56 9.05 5.91
N SER A 268 9.71 8.54 6.31
CA SER A 268 9.99 8.16 7.71
C SER A 268 9.89 9.35 8.66
N ALA A 269 10.35 10.54 8.24
CA ALA A 269 10.21 11.76 9.04
C ALA A 269 8.74 12.17 9.23
N VAL A 270 7.90 12.04 8.19
CA VAL A 270 6.45 12.27 8.30
C VAL A 270 5.82 11.24 9.23
N LEU A 271 6.16 9.95 9.09
CA LEU A 271 5.61 8.88 9.94
C LEU A 271 5.96 9.09 11.42
N ARG A 272 7.19 9.54 11.74
CA ARG A 272 7.57 9.89 13.11
C ARG A 272 6.68 11.00 13.71
N ARG A 273 6.36 12.04 12.93
CA ARG A 273 5.48 13.13 13.37
C ARG A 273 4.04 12.65 13.53
N ALA A 274 3.51 11.98 12.52
CA ALA A 274 2.13 11.49 12.52
C ALA A 274 1.86 10.46 13.62
N SER A 275 2.85 9.65 14.02
CA SER A 275 2.68 8.63 15.07
C SER A 275 2.81 9.17 16.50
N ARG A 276 3.15 10.45 16.68
CA ARG A 276 3.28 11.11 18.00
C ARG A 276 2.14 12.13 18.28
N ALA A 277 1.45 12.54 17.22
CA ALA A 277 0.29 13.43 17.29
C ALA A 277 -0.95 12.67 17.78
#